data_ada417e03379b5743022eee508f5c086
#
_entry.id   ada417e03379b5743022eee508f5c086
#
_cell.length_a   1.000
_cell.length_b   1.000
_cell.length_c   1.000
_cell.angle_alpha   90.00
_cell.angle_beta   90.00
_cell.angle_gamma   90.00
#
_symmetry.space_group_name_H-M   'P 1'
#
loop_
_entity.id
_entity.type
_entity.pdbx_description
1 polymer ?
#
loop_
_entity_poly.entity_id
_entity_poly.type
_entity_poly.pdbx_seq_one_letter_code
_entity_poly.pdbx_strand_id
1 'polypeptide(L)'
;FWRVISDGSDVIGEEFDLAVAYIEGASAYYVHDHVKSKKKVGFIHIDYSKAGYTRKTDKNCYDDFDRIFTVSDEVKECFISVYPELEEKTKVFHNIIDEEKIISKSSEKMKYKMSDKGIRLLTVGRLTYQKGYDVAVYALKELVNHGFDVNWYILGDGPEYQTLAALAVKEGIDSRFHLLGAVDNPYPYYKAADIYVHATRFEGKSIAIQEAQVLGCAIIASDCSGNREQINDGVDGILCGFTPAGIADGIEKLITNPALATKFRMASAEKQINHLEELQNIYGMMR
;
A
#
# COMPACT_ATOMS: atom_id res chain seq x y z
N PHE A 1 5.02 -24.86 8.92
CA PHE A 1 4.49 -23.78 9.78
C PHE A 1 2.96 -23.84 9.84
N TRP A 2 2.21 -23.72 8.71
CA TRP A 2 0.75 -23.74 8.70
C TRP A 2 0.14 -24.98 9.37
N ARG A 3 0.68 -26.19 9.11
CA ARG A 3 0.17 -27.43 9.70
C ARG A 3 0.11 -27.37 11.24
N VAL A 4 1.09 -26.77 11.88
CA VAL A 4 1.12 -26.64 13.36
C VAL A 4 0.05 -25.66 13.85
N ILE A 5 -0.19 -24.58 13.09
CA ILE A 5 -1.27 -23.62 13.41
C ILE A 5 -2.62 -24.27 13.15
N SER A 6 -2.79 -24.96 12.02
CA SER A 6 -4.02 -25.64 11.62
C SER A 6 -4.45 -26.70 12.65
N ASP A 7 -3.51 -27.52 13.12
CA ASP A 7 -3.80 -28.57 14.12
C ASP A 7 -4.27 -28.00 15.48
N GLY A 8 -3.93 -26.72 15.76
CA GLY A 8 -4.36 -25.99 16.97
C GLY A 8 -5.53 -25.02 16.75
N SER A 9 -6.08 -24.95 15.54
CA SER A 9 -7.16 -24.03 15.20
C SER A 9 -8.52 -24.72 15.27
N ASP A 10 -9.52 -24.01 15.80
CA ASP A 10 -10.88 -24.51 15.84
C ASP A 10 -11.48 -24.63 14.44
N VAL A 11 -12.22 -25.73 14.21
CA VAL A 11 -13.06 -25.89 13.01
C VAL A 11 -14.39 -25.20 13.26
N ILE A 12 -14.79 -24.32 12.35
CA ILE A 12 -16.10 -23.69 12.42
C ILE A 12 -17.15 -24.74 12.02
N GLY A 13 -17.99 -25.15 13.00
CA GLY A 13 -18.96 -26.23 12.84
C GLY A 13 -20.17 -25.85 11.98
N GLU A 14 -20.42 -24.56 11.74
CA GLU A 14 -21.51 -24.05 10.93
C GLU A 14 -21.17 -24.07 9.44
N GLU A 15 -22.20 -24.21 8.59
CA GLU A 15 -22.05 -24.09 7.15
C GLU A 15 -22.53 -22.71 6.69
N PHE A 16 -21.75 -22.06 5.82
CA PHE A 16 -22.02 -20.73 5.30
C PHE A 16 -22.40 -20.77 3.81
N ASP A 17 -23.17 -19.80 3.36
CA ASP A 17 -23.42 -19.63 1.92
C ASP A 17 -22.17 -19.19 1.18
N LEU A 18 -21.36 -18.35 1.82
CA LEU A 18 -20.10 -17.83 1.28
C LEU A 18 -19.03 -17.72 2.37
N ALA A 19 -17.84 -18.24 2.11
CA ALA A 19 -16.64 -17.98 2.90
C ALA A 19 -15.64 -17.14 2.11
N VAL A 20 -15.13 -16.08 2.74
CA VAL A 20 -14.20 -15.15 2.11
C VAL A 20 -12.86 -15.14 2.84
N ALA A 21 -11.80 -15.57 2.16
CA ALA A 21 -10.43 -15.35 2.59
C ALA A 21 -9.95 -13.99 2.06
N TYR A 22 -10.06 -12.93 2.87
CA TYR A 22 -9.80 -11.56 2.43
C TYR A 22 -8.30 -11.23 2.29
N ILE A 23 -7.42 -12.11 2.72
CA ILE A 23 -5.96 -11.96 2.60
C ILE A 23 -5.40 -13.34 2.20
N GLU A 24 -4.38 -13.33 1.34
CA GLU A 24 -3.63 -14.53 0.96
C GLU A 24 -2.93 -15.21 2.15
N GLY A 25 -2.42 -16.42 1.94
CA GLY A 25 -1.67 -17.18 2.92
C GLY A 25 -2.55 -17.77 4.03
N ALA A 26 -2.28 -17.47 5.29
CA ALA A 26 -2.93 -18.12 6.43
C ALA A 26 -4.46 -18.00 6.42
N SER A 27 -5.03 -16.88 5.97
CA SER A 27 -6.48 -16.71 5.79
C SER A 27 -7.05 -17.70 4.77
N ALA A 28 -6.39 -17.81 3.61
CA ALA A 28 -6.81 -18.74 2.57
C ALA A 28 -6.71 -20.18 3.05
N TYR A 29 -5.63 -20.54 3.74
CA TYR A 29 -5.45 -21.89 4.29
C TYR A 29 -6.50 -22.21 5.35
N TYR A 30 -6.84 -21.24 6.21
CA TYR A 30 -7.87 -21.43 7.22
C TYR A 30 -9.26 -21.65 6.59
N VAL A 31 -9.62 -20.84 5.60
CA VAL A 31 -10.89 -21.01 4.88
C VAL A 31 -10.94 -22.34 4.15
N HIS A 32 -9.81 -22.78 3.56
CA HIS A 32 -9.71 -24.08 2.91
C HIS A 32 -9.91 -25.23 3.90
N ASP A 33 -9.15 -25.25 5.01
CA ASP A 33 -9.06 -26.38 5.93
C ASP A 33 -10.20 -26.44 6.96
N HIS A 34 -10.71 -25.29 7.42
CA HIS A 34 -11.54 -25.20 8.64
C HIS A 34 -12.94 -24.59 8.44
N VAL A 35 -13.25 -24.06 7.24
CA VAL A 35 -14.55 -23.43 6.99
C VAL A 35 -15.37 -24.21 6.00
N LYS A 36 -16.58 -24.66 6.41
CA LYS A 36 -17.57 -25.26 5.53
C LYS A 36 -18.42 -24.17 4.89
N SER A 37 -18.48 -24.14 3.55
CA SER A 37 -19.32 -23.18 2.83
C SER A 37 -19.70 -23.72 1.46
N LYS A 38 -20.83 -23.24 0.93
CA LYS A 38 -21.27 -23.57 -0.42
C LYS A 38 -20.35 -22.98 -1.49
N LYS A 39 -19.80 -21.80 -1.22
CA LYS A 39 -18.85 -21.10 -2.10
C LYS A 39 -17.69 -20.54 -1.29
N LYS A 40 -16.51 -20.51 -1.89
CA LYS A 40 -15.29 -19.93 -1.31
C LYS A 40 -14.70 -18.90 -2.24
N VAL A 41 -14.34 -17.73 -1.69
CA VAL A 41 -13.69 -16.62 -2.41
C VAL A 41 -12.38 -16.27 -1.74
N GLY A 42 -11.31 -16.15 -2.51
CA GLY A 42 -10.00 -15.71 -2.05
C GLY A 42 -9.64 -14.33 -2.59
N PHE A 43 -8.89 -13.54 -1.81
CA PHE A 43 -8.31 -12.29 -2.24
C PHE A 43 -6.78 -12.36 -2.19
N ILE A 44 -6.13 -11.77 -3.20
CA ILE A 44 -4.67 -11.63 -3.32
C ILE A 44 -4.35 -10.14 -3.41
N HIS A 45 -3.61 -9.64 -2.43
CA HIS A 45 -3.32 -8.21 -2.28
C HIS A 45 -1.89 -7.82 -2.62
N ILE A 46 -1.00 -8.78 -2.90
CA ILE A 46 0.43 -8.57 -3.05
C ILE A 46 0.98 -9.28 -4.28
N ASP A 47 2.14 -8.83 -4.79
CA ASP A 47 2.90 -9.61 -5.76
C ASP A 47 3.24 -10.99 -5.15
N TYR A 48 2.53 -11.99 -5.63
CA TYR A 48 2.48 -13.32 -5.04
C TYR A 48 3.85 -14.01 -5.05
N SER A 49 4.57 -13.88 -6.12
CA SER A 49 5.88 -14.50 -6.30
C SER A 49 6.96 -13.77 -5.48
N LYS A 50 6.98 -12.44 -5.48
CA LYS A 50 7.93 -11.65 -4.68
C LYS A 50 7.69 -11.78 -3.18
N ALA A 51 6.46 -12.04 -2.76
CA ALA A 51 6.13 -12.34 -1.38
C ALA A 51 6.58 -13.75 -0.92
N GLY A 52 7.08 -14.57 -1.85
CA GLY A 52 7.61 -15.90 -1.55
C GLY A 52 6.54 -17.00 -1.45
N TYR A 53 5.33 -16.73 -1.93
CA TYR A 53 4.29 -17.75 -2.03
C TYR A 53 4.56 -18.68 -3.21
N THR A 54 4.27 -19.96 -3.01
CA THR A 54 4.46 -21.01 -4.03
C THR A 54 3.38 -22.09 -3.86
N ARG A 55 3.12 -22.87 -4.90
CA ARG A 55 2.24 -24.04 -4.83
C ARG A 55 2.60 -25.00 -3.67
N LYS A 56 3.91 -25.16 -3.39
CA LYS A 56 4.39 -26.01 -2.33
C LYS A 56 4.02 -25.48 -0.94
N THR A 57 4.09 -24.15 -0.75
CA THR A 57 3.68 -23.52 0.51
C THR A 57 2.18 -23.58 0.71
N ASP A 58 1.43 -23.34 -0.37
CA ASP A 58 -0.03 -23.23 -0.36
C ASP A 58 -0.73 -24.58 -0.44
N LYS A 59 -0.01 -25.66 -0.81
CA LYS A 59 -0.57 -27.00 -0.97
C LYS A 59 -1.84 -27.05 -1.84
N ASN A 60 -1.86 -26.21 -2.87
CA ASN A 60 -2.97 -26.07 -3.80
C ASN A 60 -4.32 -25.66 -3.13
N CYS A 61 -4.29 -24.96 -2.00
CA CYS A 61 -5.52 -24.57 -1.30
C CYS A 61 -6.51 -23.80 -2.17
N TYR A 62 -6.01 -23.07 -3.19
CA TYR A 62 -6.85 -22.27 -4.09
C TYR A 62 -7.66 -23.09 -5.10
N ASP A 63 -7.38 -24.37 -5.26
CA ASP A 63 -8.17 -25.27 -6.15
C ASP A 63 -9.64 -25.36 -5.70
N ASP A 64 -9.88 -25.28 -4.38
CA ASP A 64 -11.21 -25.32 -3.76
C ASP A 64 -11.97 -23.98 -3.81
N PHE A 65 -11.33 -22.92 -4.24
CA PHE A 65 -11.99 -21.62 -4.33
C PHE A 65 -12.78 -21.48 -5.64
N ASP A 66 -14.02 -21.00 -5.54
CA ASP A 66 -14.90 -20.76 -6.70
C ASP A 66 -14.47 -19.50 -7.46
N ARG A 67 -13.90 -18.52 -6.74
CA ARG A 67 -13.42 -17.27 -7.30
C ARG A 67 -12.18 -16.78 -6.53
N ILE A 68 -11.24 -16.21 -7.27
CA ILE A 68 -10.08 -15.53 -6.71
C ILE A 68 -10.10 -14.10 -7.24
N PHE A 69 -10.01 -13.14 -6.33
CA PHE A 69 -9.91 -11.73 -6.65
C PHE A 69 -8.49 -11.23 -6.40
N THR A 70 -7.97 -10.48 -7.36
CA THR A 70 -6.68 -9.80 -7.25
C THR A 70 -6.92 -8.30 -7.27
N VAL A 71 -6.14 -7.53 -6.51
CA VAL A 71 -6.39 -6.08 -6.35
C VAL A 71 -5.96 -5.25 -7.56
N SER A 72 -5.28 -5.87 -8.54
CA SER A 72 -4.83 -5.23 -9.78
C SER A 72 -4.59 -6.28 -10.87
N ASP A 73 -4.48 -5.84 -12.13
CA ASP A 73 -4.17 -6.72 -13.27
C ASP A 73 -2.81 -7.37 -13.10
N GLU A 74 -1.83 -6.65 -12.59
CA GLU A 74 -0.51 -7.20 -12.39
C GLU A 74 -0.46 -8.25 -11.27
N VAL A 75 -1.14 -8.02 -10.14
CA VAL A 75 -1.28 -9.05 -9.10
C VAL A 75 -1.96 -10.29 -9.69
N LYS A 76 -2.91 -10.11 -10.64
CA LYS A 76 -3.50 -11.22 -11.38
C LYS A 76 -2.46 -11.95 -12.21
N GLU A 77 -1.67 -11.24 -13.01
CA GLU A 77 -0.62 -11.85 -13.83
C GLU A 77 0.41 -12.60 -12.97
N CYS A 78 0.85 -12.01 -11.87
CA CYS A 78 1.75 -12.67 -10.92
C CYS A 78 1.13 -13.94 -10.32
N PHE A 79 -0.14 -13.92 -9.94
CA PHE A 79 -0.82 -15.08 -9.38
C PHE A 79 -1.02 -16.19 -10.42
N ILE A 80 -1.52 -15.88 -11.61
CA ILE A 80 -1.71 -16.87 -12.67
C ILE A 80 -0.39 -17.42 -13.24
N SER A 81 0.72 -16.71 -13.09
CA SER A 81 2.05 -17.27 -13.40
C SER A 81 2.40 -18.47 -12.52
N VAL A 82 1.88 -18.50 -11.29
CA VAL A 82 2.02 -19.62 -10.35
C VAL A 82 0.91 -20.65 -10.52
N TYR A 83 -0.30 -20.21 -10.85
CA TYR A 83 -1.53 -21.00 -11.00
C TYR A 83 -2.23 -20.76 -12.36
N PRO A 84 -1.63 -21.16 -13.50
CA PRO A 84 -2.22 -20.90 -14.81
C PRO A 84 -3.62 -21.52 -14.98
N GLU A 85 -3.89 -22.66 -14.36
CA GLU A 85 -5.17 -23.36 -14.41
C GLU A 85 -6.31 -22.63 -13.70
N LEU A 86 -6.00 -21.64 -12.86
CA LEU A 86 -6.98 -20.84 -12.13
C LEU A 86 -7.31 -19.50 -12.83
N GLU A 87 -6.80 -19.27 -14.03
CA GLU A 87 -6.99 -18.00 -14.77
C GLU A 87 -8.46 -17.62 -14.94
N GLU A 88 -9.32 -18.57 -15.33
CA GLU A 88 -10.75 -18.31 -15.51
C GLU A 88 -11.47 -17.98 -14.20
N LYS A 89 -11.00 -18.53 -13.08
CA LYS A 89 -11.52 -18.23 -11.75
C LYS A 89 -10.99 -16.91 -11.19
N THR A 90 -9.89 -16.37 -11.76
CA THR A 90 -9.21 -15.18 -11.24
C THR A 90 -9.71 -13.93 -11.94
N LYS A 91 -10.21 -12.97 -11.17
CA LYS A 91 -10.72 -11.68 -11.65
C LYS A 91 -10.09 -10.54 -10.86
N VAL A 92 -9.96 -9.38 -11.48
CA VAL A 92 -9.56 -8.17 -10.77
C VAL A 92 -10.74 -7.65 -9.96
N PHE A 93 -10.46 -7.22 -8.74
CA PHE A 93 -11.36 -6.55 -7.81
C PHE A 93 -10.59 -5.42 -7.14
N HIS A 94 -10.80 -4.21 -7.58
CA HIS A 94 -10.09 -3.06 -7.06
C HIS A 94 -10.47 -2.77 -5.61
N ASN A 95 -9.51 -2.30 -4.83
CA ASN A 95 -9.77 -1.87 -3.46
C ASN A 95 -10.83 -0.76 -3.46
N ILE A 96 -11.82 -0.91 -2.59
CA ILE A 96 -12.87 0.09 -2.39
C ILE A 96 -12.44 0.98 -1.24
N ILE A 97 -12.50 2.29 -1.46
CA ILE A 97 -12.24 3.30 -0.43
C ILE A 97 -13.46 4.20 -0.26
N ASP A 98 -13.63 4.71 0.94
CA ASP A 98 -14.70 5.64 1.29
C ASP A 98 -14.16 7.07 1.19
N GLU A 99 -14.28 7.66 0.00
CA GLU A 99 -13.77 9.01 -0.31
C GLU A 99 -14.40 10.08 0.58
N GLU A 100 -15.71 10.01 0.83
CA GLU A 100 -16.42 10.98 1.67
C GLU A 100 -15.87 10.95 3.10
N LYS A 101 -15.65 9.76 3.64
CA LYS A 101 -15.06 9.57 4.96
C LYS A 101 -13.63 10.09 5.01
N ILE A 102 -12.81 9.84 3.99
CA ILE A 102 -11.43 10.34 3.89
C ILE A 102 -11.42 11.86 3.92
N ILE A 103 -12.24 12.49 3.07
CA ILE A 103 -12.35 13.95 2.97
C ILE A 103 -12.84 14.55 4.29
N SER A 104 -13.91 14.01 4.86
CA SER A 104 -14.48 14.54 6.12
C SER A 104 -13.47 14.45 7.26
N LYS A 105 -12.81 13.30 7.43
CA LYS A 105 -11.81 13.07 8.47
C LYS A 105 -10.50 13.85 8.27
N SER A 106 -10.20 14.30 7.06
CA SER A 106 -9.00 15.11 6.79
C SER A 106 -9.01 16.48 7.46
N SER A 107 -10.16 16.92 7.95
CA SER A 107 -10.32 18.19 8.67
C SER A 107 -10.23 18.05 10.19
N GLU A 108 -10.07 16.84 10.71
CA GLU A 108 -9.88 16.58 12.13
C GLU A 108 -8.47 17.02 12.60
N LYS A 109 -8.30 17.13 13.90
CA LYS A 109 -7.04 17.54 14.50
C LYS A 109 -5.99 16.41 14.43
N MET A 110 -4.78 16.74 13.99
CA MET A 110 -3.63 15.82 14.05
C MET A 110 -3.25 15.50 15.50
N LYS A 111 -2.90 14.24 15.76
CA LYS A 111 -2.35 13.81 17.05
C LYS A 111 -0.97 14.43 17.32
N TYR A 112 -0.12 14.49 16.31
CA TYR A 112 1.21 15.10 16.35
C TYR A 112 1.28 16.24 15.35
N LYS A 113 1.76 17.41 15.78
CA LYS A 113 1.89 18.55 14.87
C LYS A 113 3.10 18.37 13.95
N MET A 114 2.91 18.60 12.65
CA MET A 114 4.01 18.75 11.70
C MET A 114 4.62 20.14 11.83
N SER A 115 5.90 20.28 11.45
CA SER A 115 6.59 21.59 11.46
C SER A 115 5.90 22.58 10.53
N ASP A 116 5.87 23.85 10.95
CA ASP A 116 5.44 24.96 10.09
C ASP A 116 6.59 25.48 9.21
N LYS A 117 7.81 24.93 9.38
CA LYS A 117 9.01 25.32 8.63
C LYS A 117 9.49 24.17 7.76
N GLY A 118 10.02 24.55 6.59
CA GLY A 118 10.54 23.58 5.62
C GLY A 118 9.45 22.82 4.88
N ILE A 119 9.86 21.98 3.95
CA ILE A 119 8.98 21.12 3.16
C ILE A 119 8.60 19.88 3.97
N ARG A 120 7.32 19.55 3.98
CA ARG A 120 6.77 18.40 4.71
C ARG A 120 6.54 17.25 3.75
N LEU A 121 7.39 16.24 3.87
CA LEU A 121 7.22 14.96 3.19
C LEU A 121 6.41 14.03 4.09
N LEU A 122 5.52 13.25 3.52
CA LEU A 122 4.71 12.25 4.24
C LEU A 122 4.83 10.89 3.57
N THR A 123 4.96 9.85 4.38
CA THR A 123 4.76 8.46 3.99
C THR A 123 3.86 7.77 5.02
N VAL A 124 2.91 6.97 4.57
CA VAL A 124 1.99 6.21 5.43
C VAL A 124 2.09 4.73 5.06
N GLY A 125 2.37 3.87 6.03
CA GLY A 125 2.46 2.43 5.81
C GLY A 125 3.22 1.68 6.89
N ARG A 126 3.12 0.35 6.88
CA ARG A 126 3.81 -0.52 7.85
C ARG A 126 5.33 -0.40 7.71
N LEU A 127 6.05 -0.38 8.82
CA LEU A 127 7.51 -0.32 8.84
C LEU A 127 8.11 -1.71 8.59
N THR A 128 8.13 -2.10 7.32
CA THR A 128 8.63 -3.40 6.84
C THR A 128 9.63 -3.21 5.71
N TYR A 129 10.47 -4.20 5.47
CA TYR A 129 11.42 -4.23 4.36
C TYR A 129 10.78 -3.89 2.99
N GLN A 130 9.57 -4.39 2.76
CA GLN A 130 8.80 -4.10 1.54
C GLN A 130 8.67 -2.60 1.29
N LYS A 131 8.41 -1.81 2.34
CA LYS A 131 8.11 -0.37 2.23
C LYS A 131 9.34 0.54 2.06
N GLY A 132 10.56 0.00 2.08
CA GLY A 132 11.76 0.69 1.63
C GLY A 132 12.16 1.94 2.42
N TYR A 133 11.80 2.03 3.69
CA TYR A 133 12.10 3.20 4.51
C TYR A 133 13.60 3.43 4.72
N ASP A 134 14.42 2.40 4.62
CA ASP A 134 15.89 2.50 4.60
C ASP A 134 16.36 3.36 3.43
N VAL A 135 15.79 3.17 2.24
CA VAL A 135 16.09 4.00 1.06
C VAL A 135 15.60 5.44 1.27
N ALA A 136 14.44 5.63 1.92
CA ALA A 136 13.91 6.95 2.26
C ALA A 136 14.84 7.72 3.23
N VAL A 137 15.46 7.04 4.22
CA VAL A 137 16.46 7.65 5.10
C VAL A 137 17.64 8.21 4.31
N TYR A 138 18.20 7.42 3.39
CA TYR A 138 19.32 7.89 2.56
C TYR A 138 18.89 8.99 1.58
N ALA A 139 17.69 8.91 1.00
CA ALA A 139 17.15 9.98 0.13
C ALA A 139 16.99 11.31 0.90
N LEU A 140 16.49 11.26 2.16
CA LEU A 140 16.42 12.45 3.00
C LEU A 140 17.82 13.02 3.27
N LYS A 141 18.80 12.15 3.52
CA LYS A 141 20.20 12.58 3.70
C LYS A 141 20.74 13.33 2.49
N GLU A 142 20.47 12.84 1.28
CA GLU A 142 20.85 13.53 0.03
C GLU A 142 20.20 14.91 -0.08
N LEU A 143 18.88 15.02 0.16
CA LEU A 143 18.19 16.30 0.15
C LEU A 143 18.77 17.30 1.15
N VAL A 144 19.08 16.85 2.36
CA VAL A 144 19.72 17.70 3.39
C VAL A 144 21.12 18.15 2.94
N ASN A 145 21.90 17.26 2.34
CA ASN A 145 23.23 17.60 1.81
C ASN A 145 23.17 18.59 0.63
N HIS A 146 22.09 18.55 -0.17
CA HIS A 146 21.81 19.54 -1.23
C HIS A 146 21.28 20.88 -0.69
N GLY A 147 21.12 20.99 0.64
CA GLY A 147 20.72 22.23 1.31
C GLY A 147 19.20 22.47 1.40
N PHE A 148 18.38 21.48 1.10
CA PHE A 148 16.94 21.60 1.25
C PHE A 148 16.50 21.52 2.72
N ASP A 149 15.60 22.41 3.13
CA ASP A 149 14.96 22.36 4.45
C ASP A 149 13.71 21.46 4.37
N VAL A 150 13.90 20.18 4.62
CA VAL A 150 12.87 19.14 4.52
C VAL A 150 12.70 18.40 5.83
N ASN A 151 11.47 18.01 6.14
CA ASN A 151 11.09 17.15 7.25
C ASN A 151 10.25 15.99 6.71
N TRP A 152 10.63 14.76 7.00
CA TRP A 152 9.92 13.57 6.53
C TRP A 152 9.18 12.90 7.68
N TYR A 153 7.86 12.86 7.57
CA TYR A 153 6.96 12.28 8.57
C TYR A 153 6.50 10.91 8.12
N ILE A 154 6.69 9.92 8.97
CA ILE A 154 6.34 8.53 8.73
C ILE A 154 5.23 8.13 9.70
N LEU A 155 4.07 7.78 9.16
CA LEU A 155 2.95 7.24 9.92
C LEU A 155 2.87 5.74 9.71
N GLY A 156 3.00 4.99 10.76
CA GLY A 156 2.94 3.53 10.76
C GLY A 156 3.81 2.92 11.82
N ASP A 157 3.62 1.62 12.02
CA ASP A 157 4.41 0.82 12.94
C ASP A 157 4.87 -0.47 12.24
N GLY A 158 5.85 -1.15 12.82
CA GLY A 158 6.35 -2.39 12.27
C GLY A 158 7.72 -2.79 12.81
N PRO A 159 8.19 -3.98 12.42
CA PRO A 159 9.43 -4.57 12.97
C PRO A 159 10.68 -3.73 12.69
N GLU A 160 10.68 -2.86 11.69
CA GLU A 160 11.86 -2.06 11.32
C GLU A 160 11.98 -0.75 12.11
N TYR A 161 11.04 -0.41 12.99
CA TYR A 161 11.04 0.86 13.73
C TYR A 161 12.39 1.18 14.39
N GLN A 162 12.92 0.26 15.18
CA GLN A 162 14.18 0.48 15.91
C GLN A 162 15.38 0.59 14.95
N THR A 163 15.40 -0.23 13.92
CA THR A 163 16.45 -0.21 12.88
C THR A 163 16.47 1.12 12.13
N LEU A 164 15.31 1.63 11.75
CA LEU A 164 15.17 2.90 11.04
C LEU A 164 15.52 4.10 11.93
N ALA A 165 15.11 4.08 13.20
CA ALA A 165 15.50 5.12 14.16
C ALA A 165 17.02 5.16 14.34
N ALA A 166 17.67 4.01 14.52
CA ALA A 166 19.13 3.92 14.65
C ALA A 166 19.84 4.37 13.35
N LEU A 167 19.28 4.03 12.17
CA LEU A 167 19.82 4.46 10.89
C LEU A 167 19.75 5.98 10.73
N ALA A 168 18.61 6.61 11.07
CA ALA A 168 18.45 8.06 11.02
C ALA A 168 19.47 8.80 11.90
N VAL A 169 19.70 8.29 13.11
CA VAL A 169 20.74 8.81 14.02
C VAL A 169 22.14 8.65 13.42
N LYS A 170 22.46 7.46 12.89
CA LYS A 170 23.75 7.19 12.25
C LYS A 170 24.02 8.14 11.09
N GLU A 171 23.01 8.44 10.28
CA GLU A 171 23.12 9.37 9.17
C GLU A 171 23.03 10.85 9.56
N GLY A 172 22.76 11.17 10.84
CA GLY A 172 22.65 12.53 11.38
C GLY A 172 21.45 13.31 10.87
N ILE A 173 20.33 12.62 10.63
CA ILE A 173 19.07 13.20 10.14
C ILE A 173 17.87 12.88 11.03
N ASP A 174 18.12 12.37 12.25
CA ASP A 174 17.08 12.00 13.23
C ASP A 174 16.16 13.16 13.59
N SER A 175 16.68 14.40 13.58
CA SER A 175 15.88 15.60 13.80
C SER A 175 14.94 15.96 12.63
N ARG A 176 15.05 15.28 11.49
CA ARG A 176 14.27 15.53 10.26
C ARG A 176 13.50 14.31 9.77
N PHE A 177 13.81 13.12 10.26
CA PHE A 177 13.12 11.87 9.95
C PHE A 177 12.24 11.46 11.13
N HIS A 178 10.94 11.75 11.06
CA HIS A 178 10.02 11.66 12.19
C HIS A 178 9.19 10.39 12.14
N LEU A 179 9.57 9.36 12.89
CA LEU A 179 8.78 8.13 13.07
C LEU A 179 7.66 8.38 14.09
N LEU A 180 6.45 8.67 13.64
CA LEU A 180 5.32 9.07 14.52
C LEU A 180 4.52 7.89 15.07
N GLY A 181 4.83 6.65 14.61
CA GLY A 181 4.06 5.47 14.97
C GLY A 181 2.71 5.39 14.23
N ALA A 182 1.90 4.41 14.60
CA ALA A 182 0.55 4.28 14.07
C ALA A 182 -0.38 5.36 14.62
N VAL A 183 -1.24 5.88 13.76
CA VAL A 183 -2.30 6.84 14.11
C VAL A 183 -3.65 6.34 13.58
N ASP A 184 -4.73 6.58 14.32
CA ASP A 184 -6.07 6.14 13.94
C ASP A 184 -6.63 6.91 12.74
N ASN A 185 -6.22 8.18 12.59
CA ASN A 185 -6.62 9.03 11.48
C ASN A 185 -5.40 9.67 10.81
N PRO A 186 -4.94 9.14 9.67
CA PRO A 186 -3.80 9.69 8.93
C PRO A 186 -4.19 10.87 8.03
N TYR A 187 -5.46 11.07 7.72
CA TYR A 187 -5.91 11.99 6.67
C TYR A 187 -5.56 13.46 6.89
N PRO A 188 -5.57 14.03 8.12
CA PRO A 188 -5.07 15.38 8.34
C PRO A 188 -3.59 15.58 7.97
N TYR A 189 -2.79 14.51 8.05
CA TYR A 189 -1.39 14.55 7.68
C TYR A 189 -1.19 14.59 6.17
N TYR A 190 -1.98 13.82 5.40
CA TYR A 190 -1.99 13.91 3.93
C TYR A 190 -2.33 15.32 3.48
N LYS A 191 -3.37 15.93 4.08
CA LYS A 191 -3.81 17.29 3.77
C LYS A 191 -2.75 18.35 4.11
N ALA A 192 -1.96 18.13 5.16
CA ALA A 192 -0.92 19.04 5.63
C ALA A 192 0.42 18.85 4.90
N ALA A 193 0.65 17.72 4.27
CA ALA A 193 1.90 17.41 3.58
C ALA A 193 2.05 18.23 2.29
N ASP A 194 3.29 18.59 1.99
CA ASP A 194 3.63 19.24 0.73
C ASP A 194 3.80 18.21 -0.39
N ILE A 195 4.38 17.04 -0.06
CA ILE A 195 4.59 15.93 -0.99
C ILE A 195 4.32 14.62 -0.24
N TYR A 196 3.52 13.75 -0.86
CA TYR A 196 3.37 12.36 -0.42
C TYR A 196 4.39 11.48 -1.17
N VAL A 197 5.19 10.71 -0.42
CA VAL A 197 6.24 9.85 -0.99
C VAL A 197 5.93 8.40 -0.69
N HIS A 198 5.88 7.56 -1.72
CA HIS A 198 5.62 6.13 -1.63
C HIS A 198 6.81 5.31 -2.16
N ALA A 199 7.89 5.28 -1.39
CA ALA A 199 9.10 4.55 -1.73
C ALA A 199 8.96 3.08 -1.29
N THR A 200 8.54 2.20 -2.19
CA THR A 200 8.34 0.77 -1.91
C THR A 200 9.13 -0.10 -2.87
N ARG A 201 9.60 -1.28 -2.41
CA ARG A 201 10.30 -2.26 -3.24
C ARG A 201 9.37 -2.99 -4.20
N PHE A 202 8.20 -3.30 -3.71
CA PHE A 202 7.12 -3.92 -4.48
C PHE A 202 5.77 -3.64 -3.80
N GLU A 203 4.73 -3.55 -4.60
CA GLU A 203 3.38 -3.24 -4.14
C GLU A 203 2.37 -3.97 -5.04
N GLY A 204 1.19 -4.27 -4.50
CA GLY A 204 0.03 -4.58 -5.30
C GLY A 204 -0.67 -3.28 -5.72
N LYS A 205 -1.84 -2.99 -5.15
CA LYS A 205 -2.50 -1.69 -5.33
C LYS A 205 -2.55 -0.98 -3.97
N SER A 206 -1.81 0.12 -3.84
CA SER A 206 -1.65 0.81 -2.55
C SER A 206 -2.86 1.65 -2.18
N ILE A 207 -3.55 1.31 -1.09
CA ILE A 207 -4.60 2.14 -0.50
C ILE A 207 -4.05 3.51 -0.10
N ALA A 208 -2.82 3.58 0.40
CA ALA A 208 -2.21 4.84 0.82
C ALA A 208 -1.96 5.80 -0.35
N ILE A 209 -1.69 5.31 -1.57
CA ILE A 209 -1.65 6.14 -2.78
C ILE A 209 -3.07 6.63 -3.12
N GLN A 210 -4.09 5.77 -3.04
CA GLN A 210 -5.48 6.17 -3.29
C GLN A 210 -5.94 7.25 -2.30
N GLU A 211 -5.61 7.12 -1.01
CA GLU A 211 -5.88 8.13 0.01
C GLU A 211 -5.19 9.47 -0.31
N ALA A 212 -3.92 9.41 -0.76
CA ALA A 212 -3.18 10.59 -1.19
C ALA A 212 -3.82 11.26 -2.41
N GLN A 213 -4.33 10.48 -3.36
CA GLN A 213 -5.03 10.98 -4.55
C GLN A 213 -6.35 11.66 -4.17
N VAL A 214 -7.18 11.02 -3.34
CA VAL A 214 -8.45 11.62 -2.84
C VAL A 214 -8.21 12.96 -2.16
N LEU A 215 -7.10 13.10 -1.43
CA LEU A 215 -6.74 14.32 -0.71
C LEU A 215 -5.91 15.31 -1.53
N GLY A 216 -5.76 15.06 -2.84
CA GLY A 216 -5.08 15.96 -3.76
C GLY A 216 -3.61 16.19 -3.42
N CYS A 217 -2.87 15.15 -3.04
CA CYS A 217 -1.45 15.26 -2.78
C CYS A 217 -0.63 15.31 -4.07
N ALA A 218 0.50 16.02 -4.07
CA ALA A 218 1.54 15.81 -5.05
C ALA A 218 2.28 14.51 -4.70
N ILE A 219 2.29 13.53 -5.60
CA ILE A 219 2.73 12.16 -5.30
C ILE A 219 4.04 11.86 -6.01
N ILE A 220 4.98 11.27 -5.25
CA ILE A 220 6.16 10.61 -5.77
C ILE A 220 6.11 9.15 -5.34
N ALA A 221 6.31 8.23 -6.26
CA ALA A 221 6.37 6.81 -5.95
C ALA A 221 7.55 6.14 -6.67
N SER A 222 8.06 5.07 -6.08
CA SER A 222 9.02 4.21 -6.75
C SER A 222 8.39 3.55 -7.97
N ASP A 223 9.20 3.39 -9.02
CA ASP A 223 8.77 2.76 -10.26
C ASP A 223 8.71 1.24 -10.09
N CYS A 224 7.63 0.78 -9.48
CA CYS A 224 7.23 -0.63 -9.43
C CYS A 224 5.81 -0.77 -10.00
N SER A 225 5.49 -1.97 -10.34
CA SER A 225 4.31 -2.28 -11.13
C SER A 225 2.99 -1.82 -10.49
N GLY A 226 2.74 -2.14 -9.24
CA GLY A 226 1.52 -1.68 -8.55
C GLY A 226 1.41 -0.15 -8.44
N ASN A 227 2.53 0.57 -8.48
CA ASN A 227 2.53 2.03 -8.52
C ASN A 227 2.24 2.56 -9.93
N ARG A 228 2.73 1.89 -10.98
CA ARG A 228 2.43 2.23 -12.40
C ARG A 228 0.95 2.14 -12.73
N GLU A 229 0.22 1.24 -12.11
CA GLU A 229 -1.24 1.15 -12.28
C GLU A 229 -1.99 2.33 -11.66
N GLN A 230 -1.38 3.02 -10.71
CA GLN A 230 -2.03 4.09 -9.95
C GLN A 230 -1.56 5.49 -10.34
N ILE A 231 -0.35 5.61 -10.89
CA ILE A 231 0.30 6.89 -11.20
C ILE A 231 0.69 6.93 -12.66
N ASN A 232 0.23 7.97 -13.36
CA ASN A 232 0.65 8.30 -14.71
C ASN A 232 1.84 9.28 -14.61
N ASP A 233 3.04 8.78 -14.86
CA ASP A 233 4.28 9.56 -14.71
C ASP A 233 4.24 10.88 -15.48
N GLY A 234 4.59 11.99 -14.80
CA GLY A 234 4.57 13.35 -15.35
C GLY A 234 3.17 13.96 -15.58
N VAL A 235 2.09 13.22 -15.26
CA VAL A 235 0.70 13.68 -15.41
C VAL A 235 0.06 13.94 -14.04
N ASP A 236 0.00 12.94 -13.17
CA ASP A 236 -0.60 13.02 -11.85
C ASP A 236 0.37 12.65 -10.69
N GLY A 237 1.65 12.40 -11.01
CA GLY A 237 2.74 12.16 -10.07
C GLY A 237 4.06 11.92 -10.76
N ILE A 238 5.07 11.50 -10.00
CA ILE A 238 6.37 11.07 -10.50
C ILE A 238 6.59 9.60 -10.13
N LEU A 239 6.97 8.79 -11.12
CA LEU A 239 7.55 7.47 -10.91
C LEU A 239 9.07 7.59 -10.98
N CYS A 240 9.76 7.26 -9.90
CA CYS A 240 11.22 7.38 -9.79
C CYS A 240 11.91 6.04 -9.55
N GLY A 241 13.17 5.93 -9.94
CA GLY A 241 13.97 4.74 -9.63
C GLY A 241 14.02 4.49 -8.12
N PHE A 242 13.91 3.23 -7.71
CA PHE A 242 13.98 2.83 -6.30
C PHE A 242 15.43 2.84 -5.79
N THR A 243 16.02 4.02 -5.74
CA THR A 243 17.33 4.33 -5.17
C THR A 243 17.25 5.62 -4.35
N PRO A 244 18.15 5.86 -3.37
CA PRO A 244 18.19 7.12 -2.65
C PRO A 244 18.20 8.33 -3.59
N ALA A 245 19.10 8.35 -4.56
CA ALA A 245 19.20 9.42 -5.54
C ALA A 245 17.93 9.59 -6.37
N GLY A 246 17.36 8.50 -6.90
CA GLY A 246 16.13 8.59 -7.71
C GLY A 246 14.95 9.16 -6.95
N ILE A 247 14.80 8.80 -5.66
CA ILE A 247 13.76 9.36 -4.79
C ILE A 247 14.05 10.82 -4.45
N ALA A 248 15.32 11.15 -4.12
CA ALA A 248 15.72 12.53 -3.84
C ALA A 248 15.51 13.44 -5.05
N ASP A 249 15.92 13.03 -6.26
CA ASP A 249 15.74 13.77 -7.51
C ASP A 249 14.25 14.04 -7.80
N GLY A 250 13.39 13.02 -7.58
CA GLY A 250 11.95 13.19 -7.75
C GLY A 250 11.37 14.23 -6.78
N ILE A 251 11.80 14.22 -5.52
CA ILE A 251 11.38 15.18 -4.48
C ILE A 251 11.91 16.59 -4.85
N GLU A 252 13.19 16.70 -5.17
CA GLU A 252 13.84 17.96 -5.55
C GLU A 252 13.14 18.62 -6.75
N LYS A 253 12.74 17.81 -7.74
CA LYS A 253 12.00 18.29 -8.91
C LYS A 253 10.66 18.95 -8.53
N LEU A 254 9.95 18.45 -7.52
CA LEU A 254 8.71 19.07 -7.04
C LEU A 254 8.97 20.29 -6.15
N ILE A 255 10.01 20.26 -5.33
CA ILE A 255 10.40 21.39 -4.47
C ILE A 255 10.80 22.59 -5.32
N THR A 256 11.60 22.36 -6.37
CA THR A 256 12.11 23.42 -7.25
C THR A 256 11.11 23.86 -8.32
N ASN A 257 10.02 23.11 -8.53
CA ASN A 257 8.97 23.45 -9.48
C ASN A 257 7.57 23.38 -8.83
N PRO A 258 7.17 24.42 -8.06
CA PRO A 258 5.86 24.48 -7.41
C PRO A 258 4.66 24.39 -8.38
N ALA A 259 4.84 24.87 -9.63
CA ALA A 259 3.79 24.76 -10.64
C ALA A 259 3.51 23.31 -11.03
N LEU A 260 4.56 22.47 -11.13
CA LEU A 260 4.43 21.05 -11.38
C LEU A 260 3.74 20.33 -10.20
N ALA A 261 4.13 20.66 -8.96
CA ALA A 261 3.49 20.12 -7.78
C ALA A 261 1.99 20.48 -7.73
N THR A 262 1.63 21.71 -8.08
CA THR A 262 0.22 22.15 -8.17
C THR A 262 -0.53 21.39 -9.27
N LYS A 263 0.07 21.23 -10.45
CA LYS A 263 -0.51 20.42 -11.54
C LYS A 263 -0.85 19.02 -11.07
N PHE A 264 0.08 18.35 -10.38
CA PHE A 264 -0.15 16.98 -9.89
C PHE A 264 -1.22 16.92 -8.81
N ARG A 265 -1.28 17.88 -7.90
CA ARG A 265 -2.33 17.99 -6.89
C ARG A 265 -3.72 18.06 -7.52
N MET A 266 -3.88 18.88 -8.56
CA MET A 266 -5.15 18.99 -9.28
C MET A 266 -5.51 17.70 -10.00
N ALA A 267 -4.57 17.11 -10.75
CA ALA A 267 -4.77 15.87 -11.46
C ALA A 267 -5.11 14.70 -10.51
N SER A 268 -4.46 14.63 -9.33
CA SER A 268 -4.78 13.64 -8.29
C SER A 268 -6.22 13.81 -7.77
N ALA A 269 -6.62 15.05 -7.48
CA ALA A 269 -7.95 15.35 -6.95
C ALA A 269 -9.09 15.10 -7.96
N GLU A 270 -8.81 15.13 -9.26
CA GLU A 270 -9.78 14.85 -10.33
C GLU A 270 -9.92 13.37 -10.64
N LYS A 271 -9.04 12.52 -10.09
CA LYS A 271 -9.01 11.09 -10.36
C LYS A 271 -10.19 10.38 -9.69
N GLN A 272 -10.98 9.67 -10.47
CA GLN A 272 -12.03 8.80 -9.93
C GLN A 272 -11.41 7.51 -9.38
N ILE A 273 -11.56 7.28 -8.10
CA ILE A 273 -10.93 6.14 -7.39
C ILE A 273 -11.98 5.18 -6.82
N ASN A 274 -13.24 5.59 -6.84
CA ASN A 274 -14.34 4.80 -6.29
C ASN A 274 -14.69 3.62 -7.20
N HIS A 275 -14.66 2.42 -6.62
CA HIS A 275 -14.95 1.15 -7.29
C HIS A 275 -16.12 0.41 -6.62
N LEU A 276 -17.16 1.14 -6.19
CA LEU A 276 -18.32 0.54 -5.50
C LEU A 276 -19.06 -0.51 -6.34
N GLU A 277 -18.99 -0.39 -7.68
CA GLU A 277 -19.54 -1.40 -8.61
C GLU A 277 -18.92 -2.79 -8.43
N GLU A 278 -17.67 -2.86 -7.95
CA GLU A 278 -16.98 -4.12 -7.68
C GLU A 278 -17.72 -4.97 -6.62
N LEU A 279 -18.47 -4.34 -5.70
CA LEU A 279 -19.28 -5.07 -4.72
C LEU A 279 -20.31 -6.00 -5.37
N GLN A 280 -20.78 -5.68 -6.57
CA GLN A 280 -21.71 -6.53 -7.30
C GLN A 280 -21.11 -7.89 -7.64
N ASN A 281 -19.78 -7.95 -7.82
CA ASN A 281 -19.07 -9.21 -8.07
C ASN A 281 -19.16 -10.15 -6.86
N ILE A 282 -19.12 -9.62 -5.64
CA ILE A 282 -19.28 -10.42 -4.40
C ILE A 282 -20.75 -10.78 -4.18
N TYR A 283 -21.67 -9.82 -4.31
CA TYR A 283 -23.10 -10.08 -4.17
C TYR A 283 -23.61 -11.10 -5.18
N GLY A 284 -23.05 -11.13 -6.39
CA GLY A 284 -23.33 -12.15 -7.38
C GLY A 284 -22.90 -13.57 -6.95
N MET A 285 -21.91 -13.69 -6.07
CA MET A 285 -21.48 -14.99 -5.51
C MET A 285 -22.40 -15.51 -4.41
N MET A 286 -23.21 -14.66 -3.78
CA MET A 286 -24.14 -15.04 -2.71
C MET A 286 -25.50 -15.56 -3.24
N ARG A 287 -25.72 -15.44 -4.54
CA ARG A 287 -26.91 -15.95 -5.25
C ARG A 287 -26.59 -17.30 -5.90
#